data_af6ca1afbb870e7dd7db64fcf4d2567d
#
_entry.id   af6ca1afbb870e7dd7db64fcf4d2567d
#
_cell.length_a   1.000
_cell.length_b   1.000
_cell.length_c   1.000
_cell.angle_alpha   90.00
_cell.angle_beta   90.00
_cell.angle_gamma   90.00
#
_symmetry.space_group_name_H-M   'P 1'
#
loop_
_entity.id
_entity.type
_entity.pdbx_description
1 polymer ?
#
loop_
_entity_poly.entity_id
_entity_poly.type
_entity_poly.pdbx_seq_one_letter_code
_entity_poly.pdbx_strand_id
1 'polypeptide(L)'
;DQMASALGPKRTAQEIDGDFLSSGNTVFDMADIKAIEDCLSDYPVLKYRFNRQYRQFNEPDPNKQYFIGADVATGRGSDYSSFTCMDKLGEEQVVYKGRMAVDKYARLLGDTGQLFNFAVVAPESNDVGLAVTSALQSEGYPNLYYYQKLLKKKGKSRPEVDKSPGWLTTQKNRSIIIEGLEQDIREENIIVKDPFFVQEAPTFIYDGLGRPVAMGKHRNNTSAV
;
A
#
# COMPACT_ATOMS: atom_id res chain seq x y z
N ASP A 1 -12.24 -10.91 32.60
CA ASP A 1 -11.03 -11.67 32.99
C ASP A 1 -11.25 -13.19 33.19
N GLN A 2 -12.46 -13.67 33.46
CA GLN A 2 -12.75 -15.10 33.61
C GLN A 2 -12.95 -15.82 32.25
N MET A 3 -13.37 -15.13 31.21
CA MET A 3 -13.48 -15.70 29.84
C MET A 3 -12.12 -15.95 29.17
N ALA A 4 -11.13 -15.11 29.43
CA ALA A 4 -9.79 -15.24 28.83
C ALA A 4 -9.00 -16.45 29.35
N SER A 5 -9.36 -17.03 30.50
CA SER A 5 -8.70 -18.19 31.08
C SER A 5 -9.25 -19.54 30.57
N ALA A 6 -10.45 -19.54 29.98
CA ALA A 6 -11.12 -20.76 29.48
C ALA A 6 -10.86 -21.04 27.99
N LEU A 7 -10.47 -20.01 27.23
CA LEU A 7 -10.18 -20.11 25.81
C LEU A 7 -8.69 -19.87 25.59
N GLY A 8 -7.99 -20.82 24.97
CA GLY A 8 -6.57 -20.65 24.66
C GLY A 8 -6.31 -19.38 23.84
N PRO A 9 -5.07 -18.81 23.88
CA PRO A 9 -4.76 -17.49 23.30
C PRO A 9 -5.20 -17.27 21.83
N LYS A 10 -5.23 -18.33 21.04
CA LYS A 10 -5.71 -18.31 19.65
C LYS A 10 -7.23 -18.13 19.53
N ARG A 11 -8.01 -18.77 20.41
CA ARG A 11 -9.47 -18.66 20.38
C ARG A 11 -9.94 -17.33 20.93
N THR A 12 -9.30 -16.83 21.99
CA THR A 12 -9.59 -15.48 22.53
C THR A 12 -9.27 -14.40 21.51
N ALA A 13 -8.19 -14.56 20.72
CA ALA A 13 -7.89 -13.63 19.63
C ALA A 13 -8.95 -13.69 18.53
N GLN A 14 -9.42 -14.86 18.13
CA GLN A 14 -10.44 -15.03 17.10
C GLN A 14 -11.83 -14.50 17.54
N GLU A 15 -12.21 -14.66 18.80
CA GLU A 15 -13.48 -14.08 19.31
C GLU A 15 -13.42 -12.56 19.46
N ILE A 16 -12.30 -12.01 19.94
CA ILE A 16 -12.10 -10.56 20.00
C ILE A 16 -12.07 -9.96 18.59
N ASP A 17 -11.40 -10.63 17.64
CA ASP A 17 -11.35 -10.20 16.25
C ASP A 17 -12.74 -10.31 15.58
N GLY A 18 -13.53 -11.33 15.90
CA GLY A 18 -14.92 -11.48 15.46
C GLY A 18 -15.86 -10.41 16.01
N ASP A 19 -15.71 -10.04 17.28
CA ASP A 19 -16.47 -8.96 17.90
C ASP A 19 -16.13 -7.58 17.32
N PHE A 20 -14.87 -7.35 16.97
CA PHE A 20 -14.45 -6.09 16.30
C PHE A 20 -14.98 -5.99 14.86
N LEU A 21 -14.95 -7.08 14.11
CA LEU A 21 -15.52 -7.13 12.75
C LEU A 21 -17.06 -6.96 12.77
N SER A 22 -17.73 -7.42 13.83
CA SER A 22 -19.17 -7.26 14.01
C SER A 22 -19.57 -5.89 14.57
N SER A 23 -18.63 -5.13 15.15
CA SER A 23 -18.91 -3.83 15.79
C SER A 23 -19.02 -2.66 14.82
N GLY A 24 -18.84 -2.86 13.51
CA GLY A 24 -18.91 -1.79 12.50
C GLY A 24 -17.76 -0.77 12.57
N ASN A 25 -16.64 -1.13 13.19
CA ASN A 25 -15.49 -0.23 13.40
C ASN A 25 -14.39 -0.43 12.35
N THR A 26 -14.69 -1.16 11.25
CA THR A 26 -13.79 -1.35 10.11
C THR A 26 -13.67 -0.07 9.29
N VAL A 27 -12.50 0.18 8.73
CA VAL A 27 -12.26 1.34 7.85
C VAL A 27 -13.02 1.17 6.54
N PHE A 28 -13.01 -0.03 5.99
CA PHE A 28 -13.71 -0.38 4.76
C PHE A 28 -15.04 -1.05 5.07
N ASP A 29 -16.10 -0.70 4.34
CA ASP A 29 -17.39 -1.37 4.47
C ASP A 29 -17.26 -2.82 3.99
N MET A 30 -17.80 -3.75 4.78
CA MET A 30 -17.73 -5.17 4.45
C MET A 30 -18.58 -5.55 3.23
N ALA A 31 -19.62 -4.76 2.92
CA ALA A 31 -20.40 -4.97 1.70
C ALA A 31 -19.60 -4.62 0.45
N ASP A 32 -18.81 -3.52 0.50
CA ASP A 32 -17.93 -3.12 -0.60
C ASP A 32 -16.82 -4.14 -0.80
N ILE A 33 -16.20 -4.62 0.29
CA ILE A 33 -15.18 -5.67 0.22
C ILE A 33 -15.76 -6.97 -0.37
N LYS A 34 -16.98 -7.32 -0.01
CA LYS A 34 -17.67 -8.49 -0.56
C LYS A 34 -17.97 -8.32 -2.04
N ALA A 35 -18.40 -7.15 -2.49
CA ALA A 35 -18.62 -6.86 -3.91
C ALA A 35 -17.32 -7.00 -4.72
N ILE A 36 -16.18 -6.52 -4.20
CA ILE A 36 -14.86 -6.74 -4.82
C ILE A 36 -14.55 -8.24 -4.90
N GLU A 37 -14.73 -8.99 -3.80
CA GLU A 37 -14.47 -10.43 -3.76
C GLU A 37 -15.26 -11.18 -4.83
N ASP A 38 -16.52 -10.87 -4.99
CA ASP A 38 -17.41 -11.52 -5.95
C ASP A 38 -17.00 -11.26 -7.41
N CYS A 39 -16.34 -10.11 -7.69
CA CYS A 39 -15.83 -9.74 -9.01
C CYS A 39 -14.43 -10.28 -9.31
N LEU A 40 -13.67 -10.81 -8.34
CA LEU A 40 -12.27 -11.21 -8.56
C LEU A 40 -12.11 -12.28 -9.66
N SER A 41 -13.10 -13.14 -9.85
CA SER A 41 -13.07 -14.18 -10.90
C SER A 41 -13.10 -13.61 -12.32
N ASP A 42 -13.59 -12.39 -12.50
CA ASP A 42 -13.67 -11.70 -13.78
C ASP A 42 -12.31 -11.14 -14.22
N TYR A 43 -11.33 -11.12 -13.31
CA TYR A 43 -9.99 -10.59 -13.52
C TYR A 43 -8.91 -11.67 -13.38
N PRO A 44 -8.79 -12.61 -14.32
CA PRO A 44 -7.78 -13.65 -14.25
C PRO A 44 -6.37 -13.05 -14.34
N VAL A 45 -5.44 -13.62 -13.57
CA VAL A 45 -4.03 -13.20 -13.65
C VAL A 45 -3.44 -13.68 -14.97
N LEU A 46 -2.99 -12.73 -15.79
CA LEU A 46 -2.37 -12.99 -17.08
C LEU A 46 -0.96 -13.60 -16.91
N LYS A 47 -0.19 -13.10 -15.93
CA LYS A 47 1.20 -13.52 -15.72
C LYS A 47 1.58 -13.53 -14.25
N TYR A 48 2.19 -14.65 -13.83
CA TYR A 48 2.79 -14.81 -12.50
C TYR A 48 4.31 -14.79 -12.59
N ARG A 49 4.97 -14.16 -11.59
CA ARG A 49 6.42 -14.24 -11.36
C ARG A 49 6.69 -14.41 -9.87
N PHE A 50 7.91 -14.83 -9.51
CA PHE A 50 8.38 -14.95 -8.12
C PHE A 50 7.42 -15.72 -7.21
N ASN A 51 7.11 -16.99 -7.55
CA ASN A 51 6.18 -17.83 -6.79
C ASN A 51 4.82 -17.16 -6.51
N ARG A 52 4.25 -16.53 -7.53
CA ARG A 52 2.97 -15.82 -7.48
C ARG A 52 2.98 -14.54 -6.63
N GLN A 53 4.14 -14.06 -6.19
CA GLN A 53 4.26 -12.79 -5.48
C GLN A 53 4.01 -11.58 -6.39
N TYR A 54 4.32 -11.71 -7.68
CA TYR A 54 4.02 -10.73 -8.73
C TYR A 54 2.86 -11.26 -9.56
N ARG A 55 1.84 -10.45 -9.74
CA ARG A 55 0.64 -10.74 -10.52
C ARG A 55 0.39 -9.60 -11.48
N GLN A 56 0.39 -9.93 -12.76
CA GLN A 56 0.03 -8.99 -13.83
C GLN A 56 -1.35 -9.40 -14.37
N PHE A 57 -2.26 -8.45 -14.43
CA PHE A 57 -3.65 -8.67 -14.87
C PHE A 57 -3.85 -8.27 -16.32
N ASN A 58 -3.18 -7.21 -16.81
CA ASN A 58 -3.31 -6.73 -18.18
C ASN A 58 -1.94 -6.54 -18.83
N GLU A 59 -1.91 -6.62 -20.15
CA GLU A 59 -0.77 -6.11 -20.92
C GLU A 59 -0.79 -4.57 -20.92
N PRO A 60 0.39 -3.91 -20.95
CA PRO A 60 0.44 -2.45 -21.00
C PRO A 60 -0.12 -1.92 -22.32
N ASP A 61 -1.02 -0.94 -22.24
CA ASP A 61 -1.52 -0.18 -23.38
C ASP A 61 -0.61 1.05 -23.61
N PRO A 62 0.00 1.23 -24.77
CA PRO A 62 0.91 2.35 -25.05
C PRO A 62 0.25 3.73 -24.94
N ASN A 63 -1.08 3.81 -24.96
CA ASN A 63 -1.83 5.06 -24.85
C ASN A 63 -2.24 5.40 -23.41
N LYS A 64 -1.99 4.51 -22.46
CA LYS A 64 -2.35 4.73 -21.06
C LYS A 64 -1.18 5.29 -20.25
N GLN A 65 -1.51 6.10 -19.25
CA GLN A 65 -0.59 6.54 -18.20
C GLN A 65 -0.77 5.66 -16.96
N TYR A 66 0.34 5.29 -16.32
CA TYR A 66 0.36 4.40 -15.17
C TYR A 66 1.07 5.03 -13.98
N PHE A 67 0.70 4.58 -12.79
CA PHE A 67 1.23 5.03 -11.50
C PHE A 67 1.54 3.81 -10.64
N ILE A 68 2.67 3.84 -9.94
CA ILE A 68 3.07 2.77 -9.02
C ILE A 68 3.31 3.38 -7.65
N GLY A 69 2.50 2.97 -6.68
CA GLY A 69 2.74 3.18 -5.25
C GLY A 69 3.48 1.98 -4.67
N ALA A 70 4.52 2.21 -3.86
CA ALA A 70 5.34 1.12 -3.36
C ALA A 70 5.71 1.31 -1.88
N ASP A 71 5.49 0.27 -1.08
CA ASP A 71 5.95 0.14 0.31
C ASP A 71 7.21 -0.73 0.34
N VAL A 72 8.18 -0.32 1.15
CA VAL A 72 9.53 -0.90 1.14
C VAL A 72 9.88 -1.50 2.50
N ALA A 73 10.16 -2.79 2.52
CA ALA A 73 10.70 -3.50 3.68
C ALA A 73 12.16 -3.91 3.44
N THR A 74 12.87 -4.24 4.52
CA THR A 74 14.30 -4.64 4.46
C THR A 74 14.54 -5.95 3.69
N GLY A 75 13.50 -6.74 3.44
CA GLY A 75 13.60 -8.09 2.89
C GLY A 75 14.19 -9.12 3.87
N ARG A 76 14.51 -8.70 5.12
CA ARG A 76 15.15 -9.51 6.16
C ARG A 76 14.23 -9.65 7.33
N GLY A 77 13.21 -10.04 7.51
CA GLY A 77 12.30 -10.07 8.67
C GLY A 77 10.94 -10.62 8.30
N SER A 78 9.95 -10.26 9.08
CA SER A 78 8.56 -10.65 8.83
C SER A 78 7.88 -9.80 7.77
N ASP A 79 8.36 -8.58 7.52
CA ASP A 79 7.67 -7.60 6.69
C ASP A 79 7.88 -7.85 5.19
N TYR A 80 6.88 -7.51 4.42
CA TYR A 80 6.85 -7.63 2.97
C TYR A 80 7.05 -6.27 2.31
N SER A 81 7.82 -6.23 1.23
CA SER A 81 7.72 -5.14 0.28
C SER A 81 6.55 -5.37 -0.64
N SER A 82 5.82 -4.32 -0.98
CA SER A 82 4.68 -4.40 -1.89
C SER A 82 4.63 -3.20 -2.84
N PHE A 83 4.05 -3.40 -4.00
CA PHE A 83 3.65 -2.30 -4.86
C PHE A 83 2.38 -2.65 -5.64
N THR A 84 1.64 -1.61 -6.00
CA THR A 84 0.50 -1.70 -6.91
C THR A 84 0.72 -0.73 -8.07
N CYS A 85 0.59 -1.24 -9.30
CA CYS A 85 0.55 -0.45 -10.52
C CYS A 85 -0.90 -0.29 -10.95
N MET A 86 -1.34 0.95 -11.12
CA MET A 86 -2.69 1.31 -11.58
C MET A 86 -2.60 2.20 -12.82
N ASP A 87 -3.62 2.15 -13.67
CA ASP A 87 -3.76 3.15 -14.71
C ASP A 87 -4.45 4.42 -14.17
N LYS A 88 -4.55 5.44 -15.00
CA LYS A 88 -5.18 6.72 -14.62
C LYS A 88 -6.66 6.60 -14.25
N LEU A 89 -7.33 5.53 -14.66
CA LEU A 89 -8.74 5.27 -14.36
C LEU A 89 -8.93 4.47 -13.08
N GLY A 90 -7.85 4.19 -12.35
CA GLY A 90 -7.90 3.45 -11.09
C GLY A 90 -7.97 1.93 -11.26
N GLU A 91 -7.69 1.38 -12.45
CA GLU A 91 -7.69 -0.06 -12.67
C GLU A 91 -6.32 -0.67 -12.31
N GLU A 92 -6.30 -1.68 -11.43
CA GLU A 92 -5.09 -2.43 -11.09
C GLU A 92 -4.56 -3.19 -12.32
N GLN A 93 -3.28 -3.01 -12.60
CA GLN A 93 -2.57 -3.66 -13.71
C GLN A 93 -1.60 -4.72 -13.23
N VAL A 94 -0.87 -4.40 -12.16
CA VAL A 94 0.13 -5.28 -11.53
C VAL A 94 0.12 -5.08 -10.04
N VAL A 95 0.22 -6.19 -9.30
CA VAL A 95 0.45 -6.19 -7.86
C VAL A 95 1.64 -7.07 -7.53
N TYR A 96 2.48 -6.60 -6.64
CA TYR A 96 3.57 -7.38 -6.03
C TYR A 96 3.46 -7.33 -4.52
N LYS A 97 3.61 -8.48 -3.87
CA LYS A 97 3.80 -8.59 -2.43
C LYS A 97 4.73 -9.74 -2.13
N GLY A 98 5.91 -9.44 -1.58
CA GLY A 98 6.90 -10.46 -1.34
C GLY A 98 8.09 -9.98 -0.52
N ARG A 99 8.98 -10.92 -0.22
CA ARG A 99 10.26 -10.64 0.45
C ARG A 99 11.37 -10.69 -0.58
N MET A 100 12.01 -9.56 -0.80
CA MET A 100 13.10 -9.43 -1.75
C MET A 100 14.16 -8.49 -1.18
N ALA A 101 15.43 -8.71 -1.51
CA ALA A 101 16.49 -7.79 -1.16
C ALA A 101 16.24 -6.43 -1.82
N VAL A 102 16.58 -5.34 -1.12
CA VAL A 102 16.21 -3.97 -1.51
C VAL A 102 16.68 -3.59 -2.93
N ASP A 103 17.88 -4.02 -3.30
CA ASP A 103 18.47 -3.80 -4.64
C ASP A 103 17.67 -4.52 -5.74
N LYS A 104 17.23 -5.76 -5.49
CA LYS A 104 16.40 -6.53 -6.41
C LYS A 104 14.99 -5.96 -6.52
N TYR A 105 14.45 -5.48 -5.40
CA TYR A 105 13.15 -4.84 -5.36
C TYR A 105 13.16 -3.52 -6.14
N ALA A 106 14.19 -2.68 -5.97
CA ALA A 106 14.34 -1.44 -6.74
C ALA A 106 14.37 -1.72 -8.25
N ARG A 107 15.14 -2.74 -8.67
CA ARG A 107 15.19 -3.16 -10.08
C ARG A 107 13.83 -3.66 -10.58
N LEU A 108 13.15 -4.53 -9.82
CA LEU A 108 11.81 -5.00 -10.18
C LEU A 108 10.83 -3.84 -10.36
N LEU A 109 10.89 -2.86 -9.46
CA LEU A 109 10.05 -1.67 -9.50
C LEU A 109 10.35 -0.82 -10.75
N GLY A 110 11.63 -0.59 -11.06
CA GLY A 110 12.07 0.12 -12.27
C GLY A 110 11.67 -0.60 -13.55
N ASP A 111 11.91 -1.92 -13.64
CA ASP A 111 11.54 -2.77 -14.79
C ASP A 111 10.01 -2.75 -15.02
N THR A 112 9.23 -2.84 -13.92
CA THR A 112 7.76 -2.77 -14.03
C THR A 112 7.30 -1.39 -14.49
N GLY A 113 7.87 -0.32 -13.94
CA GLY A 113 7.56 1.03 -14.37
C GLY A 113 7.90 1.27 -15.84
N GLN A 114 9.05 0.76 -16.31
CA GLN A 114 9.46 0.85 -17.71
C GLN A 114 8.50 0.06 -18.62
N LEU A 115 8.11 -1.15 -18.23
CA LEU A 115 7.16 -1.97 -18.97
C LEU A 115 5.80 -1.25 -19.13
N PHE A 116 5.34 -0.55 -18.09
CA PHE A 116 4.10 0.21 -18.08
C PHE A 116 4.34 1.70 -18.44
N ASN A 117 4.90 1.93 -19.62
CA ASN A 117 5.10 3.25 -20.27
C ASN A 117 5.85 4.26 -19.39
N PHE A 118 6.89 3.81 -18.68
CA PHE A 118 7.57 4.63 -17.69
C PHE A 118 6.60 5.23 -16.67
N ALA A 119 5.84 4.38 -16.02
CA ALA A 119 4.89 4.76 -14.98
C ALA A 119 5.50 5.76 -13.98
N VAL A 120 4.69 6.64 -13.42
CA VAL A 120 5.14 7.45 -12.28
C VAL A 120 5.33 6.54 -11.08
N VAL A 121 6.57 6.42 -10.57
CA VAL A 121 6.91 5.54 -9.45
C VAL A 121 7.07 6.37 -8.18
N ALA A 122 6.27 6.06 -7.16
CA ALA A 122 6.26 6.71 -5.85
C ALA A 122 6.58 5.69 -4.74
N PRO A 123 7.85 5.34 -4.51
CA PRO A 123 8.23 4.50 -3.37
C PRO A 123 8.06 5.30 -2.08
N GLU A 124 7.64 4.64 -1.00
CA GLU A 124 7.72 5.24 0.31
C GLU A 124 9.19 5.52 0.64
N SER A 125 9.51 6.77 0.99
CA SER A 125 10.90 7.23 1.17
C SER A 125 11.36 7.25 2.63
N ASN A 126 10.63 6.57 3.54
CA ASN A 126 11.05 6.40 4.92
C ASN A 126 12.18 5.34 5.00
N ASP A 127 13.19 5.59 5.84
CA ASP A 127 14.28 4.66 6.17
C ASP A 127 14.81 3.83 4.97
N VAL A 128 14.36 2.58 4.84
CA VAL A 128 14.81 1.65 3.80
C VAL A 128 14.40 2.10 2.39
N GLY A 129 13.30 2.82 2.27
CA GLY A 129 12.80 3.33 0.99
C GLY A 129 13.76 4.34 0.33
N LEU A 130 14.59 5.03 1.12
CA LEU A 130 15.65 5.89 0.57
C LEU A 130 16.65 5.12 -0.30
N ALA A 131 16.94 3.86 0.03
CA ALA A 131 17.82 3.04 -0.78
C ALA A 131 17.17 2.69 -2.14
N VAL A 132 15.85 2.45 -2.17
CA VAL A 132 15.10 2.20 -3.42
C VAL A 132 15.05 3.46 -4.28
N THR A 133 14.73 4.62 -3.70
CA THR A 133 14.71 5.88 -4.45
C THR A 133 16.08 6.24 -5.00
N SER A 134 17.15 6.04 -4.23
CA SER A 134 18.53 6.26 -4.67
C SER A 134 18.96 5.32 -5.79
N ALA A 135 18.55 4.05 -5.73
CA ALA A 135 18.82 3.08 -6.80
C ALA A 135 18.12 3.49 -8.10
N LEU A 136 16.83 3.83 -8.05
CA LEU A 136 16.07 4.29 -9.22
C LEU A 136 16.68 5.57 -9.83
N GLN A 137 17.13 6.52 -9.00
CA GLN A 137 17.82 7.72 -9.47
C GLN A 137 19.16 7.38 -10.14
N SER A 138 19.95 6.48 -9.54
CA SER A 138 21.25 6.06 -10.10
C SER A 138 21.11 5.31 -11.42
N GLU A 139 20.02 4.57 -11.60
CA GLU A 139 19.66 3.90 -12.85
C GLU A 139 19.02 4.86 -13.88
N GLY A 140 18.82 6.14 -13.53
CA GLY A 140 18.27 7.17 -14.41
C GLY A 140 16.79 6.97 -14.70
N TYR A 141 16.02 6.39 -13.77
CA TYR A 141 14.58 6.22 -13.97
C TYR A 141 13.89 7.59 -14.16
N PRO A 142 13.17 7.83 -15.29
CA PRO A 142 12.80 9.20 -15.67
C PRO A 142 11.61 9.76 -14.90
N ASN A 143 10.69 8.92 -14.46
CA ASN A 143 9.40 9.32 -13.86
C ASN A 143 9.30 8.96 -12.37
N LEU A 144 10.38 9.20 -11.61
CA LEU A 144 10.33 9.09 -10.15
C LEU A 144 9.48 10.23 -9.59
N TYR A 145 8.56 9.91 -8.68
CA TYR A 145 7.77 10.89 -7.95
C TYR A 145 8.65 11.66 -6.96
N TYR A 146 8.39 12.97 -6.82
CA TYR A 146 9.05 13.84 -5.86
C TYR A 146 8.03 14.50 -4.94
N TYR A 147 8.11 14.19 -3.66
CA TYR A 147 7.36 14.90 -2.63
C TYR A 147 7.84 16.35 -2.53
N GLN A 148 6.92 17.31 -2.51
CA GLN A 148 7.23 18.74 -2.46
C GLN A 148 6.76 19.35 -1.14
N LYS A 149 7.67 20.00 -0.42
CA LYS A 149 7.37 20.73 0.81
C LYS A 149 7.70 22.19 0.65
N LEU A 150 6.75 23.05 0.97
CA LEU A 150 6.96 24.50 1.01
C LEU A 150 7.65 24.90 2.32
N LEU A 151 8.86 25.38 2.23
CA LEU A 151 9.63 25.89 3.39
C LEU A 151 9.45 27.40 3.50
N LYS A 152 8.80 27.86 4.58
CA LYS A 152 8.73 29.28 4.92
C LYS A 152 10.02 29.68 5.62
N LYS A 153 10.97 30.33 4.94
CA LYS A 153 12.16 30.93 5.57
C LYS A 153 11.84 32.35 6.04
N LYS A 154 12.17 32.67 7.32
CA LYS A 154 12.07 34.05 7.84
C LYS A 154 12.89 34.99 6.95
N GLY A 155 12.27 36.08 6.48
CA GLY A 155 12.93 37.12 5.69
C GLY A 155 12.94 36.91 4.17
N LYS A 156 12.35 35.83 3.63
CA LYS A 156 12.18 35.67 2.18
C LYS A 156 10.71 35.82 1.78
N SER A 157 10.47 36.65 0.77
CA SER A 157 9.08 36.92 0.24
C SER A 157 8.49 35.74 -0.52
N ARG A 158 9.29 34.76 -0.94
CA ARG A 158 8.83 33.56 -1.65
C ARG A 158 9.21 32.30 -0.87
N PRO A 159 8.27 31.34 -0.70
CA PRO A 159 8.60 30.05 -0.11
C PRO A 159 9.61 29.30 -0.99
N GLU A 160 10.54 28.63 -0.38
CA GLU A 160 11.45 27.71 -1.06
C GLU A 160 10.75 26.33 -1.15
N VAL A 161 10.85 25.68 -2.30
CA VAL A 161 10.30 24.33 -2.50
C VAL A 161 11.41 23.33 -2.23
N ASP A 162 11.26 22.53 -1.17
CA ASP A 162 12.08 21.35 -0.93
C ASP A 162 11.47 20.15 -1.67
N LYS A 163 12.30 19.43 -2.43
CA LYS A 163 11.90 18.26 -3.22
C LYS A 163 12.67 17.05 -2.75
N SER A 164 11.96 16.05 -2.26
CA SER A 164 12.53 14.78 -1.86
C SER A 164 12.00 13.66 -2.75
N PRO A 165 12.86 12.72 -3.23
CA PRO A 165 12.42 11.62 -4.07
C PRO A 165 11.54 10.64 -3.29
N GLY A 166 10.51 10.12 -3.94
CA GLY A 166 9.55 9.20 -3.34
C GLY A 166 8.44 9.90 -2.56
N TRP A 167 7.63 9.11 -1.87
CA TRP A 167 6.51 9.56 -1.03
C TRP A 167 6.91 9.53 0.44
N LEU A 168 6.76 10.64 1.15
CA LEU A 168 7.00 10.71 2.59
C LEU A 168 5.69 10.47 3.35
N THR A 169 5.54 9.31 3.96
CA THR A 169 4.40 9.00 4.83
C THR A 169 4.56 9.69 6.17
N THR A 170 3.55 10.44 6.55
CA THR A 170 3.39 11.07 7.87
C THR A 170 2.08 10.59 8.48
N GLN A 171 1.93 10.71 9.79
CA GLN A 171 0.67 10.35 10.47
C GLN A 171 -0.53 11.07 9.85
N LYS A 172 -0.36 12.34 9.46
CA LYS A 172 -1.43 13.14 8.87
C LYS A 172 -1.82 12.68 7.46
N ASN A 173 -0.85 12.45 6.57
CA ASN A 173 -1.17 12.08 5.19
C ASN A 173 -1.56 10.61 5.05
N ARG A 174 -1.15 9.75 5.99
CA ARG A 174 -1.56 8.35 6.04
C ARG A 174 -3.08 8.21 6.18
N SER A 175 -3.69 8.94 7.15
CA SER A 175 -5.14 8.93 7.32
C SER A 175 -5.85 9.40 6.05
N ILE A 176 -5.38 10.51 5.45
CA ILE A 176 -5.96 11.04 4.21
C ILE A 176 -5.91 10.02 3.07
N ILE A 177 -4.79 9.28 2.93
CA ILE A 177 -4.67 8.25 1.87
C ILE A 177 -5.64 7.09 2.11
N ILE A 178 -5.75 6.63 3.36
CA ILE A 178 -6.63 5.50 3.69
C ILE A 178 -8.10 5.90 3.54
N GLU A 179 -8.49 7.08 4.00
CA GLU A 179 -9.83 7.64 3.82
C GLU A 179 -10.15 7.87 2.33
N GLY A 180 -9.18 8.35 1.54
CA GLY A 180 -9.34 8.49 0.10
C GLY A 180 -9.52 7.14 -0.60
N LEU A 181 -8.76 6.12 -0.21
CA LEU A 181 -8.91 4.76 -0.74
C LEU A 181 -10.29 4.16 -0.37
N GLU A 182 -10.75 4.36 0.87
CA GLU A 182 -12.10 3.96 1.30
C GLU A 182 -13.17 4.62 0.42
N GLN A 183 -13.05 5.94 0.21
CA GLN A 183 -13.98 6.67 -0.64
C GLN A 183 -13.97 6.15 -2.08
N ASP A 184 -12.80 5.94 -2.67
CA ASP A 184 -12.66 5.45 -4.05
C ASP A 184 -13.26 4.04 -4.23
N ILE A 185 -13.16 3.18 -3.20
CA ILE A 185 -13.80 1.86 -3.19
C ILE A 185 -15.32 2.00 -3.13
N ARG A 186 -15.85 2.78 -2.18
CA ARG A 186 -17.28 2.99 -1.98
C ARG A 186 -17.96 3.64 -3.20
N GLU A 187 -17.24 4.52 -3.91
CA GLU A 187 -17.73 5.20 -5.10
C GLU A 187 -17.42 4.42 -6.40
N GLU A 188 -16.83 3.23 -6.30
CA GLU A 188 -16.44 2.38 -7.43
C GLU A 188 -15.51 3.09 -8.44
N ASN A 189 -14.69 4.04 -7.93
CA ASN A 189 -13.72 4.80 -8.73
C ASN A 189 -12.47 3.96 -9.08
N ILE A 190 -12.23 2.84 -8.39
CA ILE A 190 -11.09 1.96 -8.62
C ILE A 190 -11.55 0.51 -8.82
N ILE A 191 -10.77 -0.22 -9.62
CA ILE A 191 -10.97 -1.65 -9.86
C ILE A 191 -9.83 -2.41 -9.20
N VAL A 192 -10.13 -3.04 -8.06
CA VAL A 192 -9.20 -3.89 -7.32
C VAL A 192 -9.28 -5.32 -7.86
N LYS A 193 -8.14 -5.90 -8.18
CA LYS A 193 -8.03 -7.26 -8.74
C LYS A 193 -7.20 -8.20 -7.85
N ASP A 194 -6.54 -7.66 -6.83
CA ASP A 194 -5.71 -8.46 -5.93
C ASP A 194 -6.53 -9.12 -4.81
N PRO A 195 -6.60 -10.46 -4.76
CA PRO A 195 -7.29 -11.18 -3.69
C PRO A 195 -6.67 -10.95 -2.30
N PHE A 196 -5.41 -10.51 -2.20
CA PHE A 196 -4.83 -10.17 -0.89
C PHE A 196 -5.42 -8.89 -0.30
N PHE A 197 -5.83 -7.95 -1.14
CA PHE A 197 -6.52 -6.76 -0.66
C PHE A 197 -7.79 -7.14 0.11
N VAL A 198 -8.61 -8.02 -0.48
CA VAL A 198 -9.86 -8.51 0.14
C VAL A 198 -9.61 -9.22 1.48
N GLN A 199 -8.48 -9.93 1.59
CA GLN A 199 -8.11 -10.60 2.86
C GLN A 199 -7.60 -9.63 3.92
N GLU A 200 -6.97 -8.53 3.52
CA GLU A 200 -6.32 -7.58 4.44
C GLU A 200 -7.23 -6.41 4.83
N ALA A 201 -8.07 -5.93 3.93
CA ALA A 201 -8.95 -4.77 4.16
C ALA A 201 -9.82 -4.91 5.42
N PRO A 202 -10.43 -6.07 5.73
CA PRO A 202 -11.18 -6.25 6.97
C PRO A 202 -10.37 -6.08 8.25
N THR A 203 -9.04 -6.20 8.16
CA THR A 203 -8.16 -6.03 9.33
C THR A 203 -7.86 -4.57 9.66
N PHE A 204 -8.24 -3.63 8.80
CA PHE A 204 -8.11 -2.21 9.07
C PHE A 204 -9.32 -1.70 9.85
N ILE A 205 -9.05 -1.20 11.05
CA ILE A 205 -10.06 -0.68 11.99
C ILE A 205 -9.71 0.74 12.42
N TYR A 206 -10.69 1.49 12.90
CA TYR A 206 -10.43 2.73 13.61
C TYR A 206 -10.05 2.45 15.06
N ASP A 207 -8.93 3.01 15.52
CA ASP A 207 -8.54 2.94 16.95
C ASP A 207 -9.43 3.85 17.81
N GLY A 208 -9.23 3.81 19.13
CA GLY A 208 -10.00 4.65 20.07
C GLY A 208 -9.84 6.17 19.89
N LEU A 209 -8.95 6.60 18.99
CA LEU A 209 -8.72 7.99 18.61
C LEU A 209 -9.25 8.30 17.20
N GLY A 210 -9.96 7.36 16.56
CA GLY A 210 -10.49 7.48 15.21
C GLY A 210 -9.42 7.40 14.10
N ARG A 211 -8.26 6.79 14.38
CA ARG A 211 -7.19 6.65 13.38
C ARG A 211 -7.24 5.25 12.75
N PRO A 212 -7.07 5.13 11.41
CA PRO A 212 -7.04 3.84 10.76
C PRO A 212 -5.75 3.08 11.09
N VAL A 213 -5.89 1.87 11.64
CA VAL A 213 -4.78 0.99 12.05
C VAL A 213 -5.06 -0.45 11.63
N ALA A 214 -4.02 -1.22 11.32
CA ALA A 214 -4.16 -2.65 11.05
C ALA A 214 -4.25 -3.42 12.37
N MET A 215 -5.24 -4.31 12.51
CA MET A 215 -5.33 -5.24 13.64
C MET A 215 -4.09 -6.13 13.71
N GLY A 216 -3.62 -6.42 14.93
CA GLY A 216 -2.45 -7.29 15.16
C GLY A 216 -1.11 -6.57 15.33
N LYS A 217 -0.96 -5.32 14.88
CA LYS A 217 0.26 -4.53 15.16
C LYS A 217 0.30 -3.90 16.55
N HIS A 218 -0.83 -3.83 17.25
CA HIS A 218 -0.92 -3.19 18.58
C HIS A 218 -0.49 -4.05 19.77
N ARG A 219 -0.22 -5.35 19.62
CA ARG A 219 0.15 -6.20 20.76
C ARG A 219 1.64 -6.22 21.11
N ASN A 220 2.53 -5.74 20.25
CA ASN A 220 3.98 -5.84 20.50
C ASN A 220 4.82 -4.62 20.16
N ASN A 221 4.27 -3.45 19.88
CA ASN A 221 5.11 -2.28 19.62
C ASN A 221 4.53 -1.01 20.24
N THR A 222 4.92 -0.74 21.48
CA THR A 222 4.95 0.61 22.06
C THR A 222 6.11 1.47 21.50
N SER A 223 6.74 1.03 20.42
CA SER A 223 7.85 1.75 19.79
C SER A 223 8.00 1.33 18.33
N ALA A 224 7.19 1.91 17.48
CA ALA A 224 7.51 2.20 16.08
C ALA A 224 6.39 3.11 15.54
N VAL A 225 6.59 4.40 15.74
CA VAL A 225 5.94 5.45 14.97
C VAL A 225 6.61 5.55 13.64
#